data_7fc05e4e55120ae62444091aef49d82d
#
_entry.id   7fc05e4e55120ae62444091aef49d82d
#
_cell.length_a   1.000
_cell.length_b   1.000
_cell.length_c   1.000
_cell.angle_alpha   90.00
_cell.angle_beta   90.00
_cell.angle_gamma   90.00
#
_symmetry.space_group_name_H-M   'P 1'
#
loop_
_entity.id
_entity.type
_entity.pdbx_description
1 polymer ?
#
loop_
_entity_poly.entity_id
_entity_poly.type
_entity_poly.pdbx_seq_one_letter_code
_entity_poly.pdbx_strand_id
1 'polypeptide(L)'
;MGDRLKGKVAVVTGAGRGIGRAEALLLAEEGAKVVVNDLGGAPDGSGEATSPADEVVKEIKDRRGEAVANYDSVATPEGGENIIKTAIDTFGRLDILINNAGILRDRMVFNMSPEEWDAVIKVHLYGHFNCTRPACVIFRQQRSGRIINTSSEAGLGNMGQANYSAAKEGIVGFTRTVARDMGRYGVTCNAIRPIAATRLTVTPELQAALERAK
;
A
#
# COMPACT_ATOMS: atom_id res chain seq x y z
N MET A 1 -7.04 -18.77 13.97
CA MET A 1 -7.60 -17.85 12.96
C MET A 1 -8.81 -17.15 13.54
N GLY A 2 -8.85 -15.82 13.45
CA GLY A 2 -10.06 -15.04 13.68
C GLY A 2 -11.06 -15.25 12.54
N ASP A 3 -12.26 -14.70 12.68
CA ASP A 3 -13.32 -14.81 11.70
C ASP A 3 -13.96 -13.46 11.30
N ARG A 4 -13.40 -12.36 11.82
CA ARG A 4 -13.93 -10.99 11.57
C ARG A 4 -14.01 -10.64 10.07
N LEU A 5 -13.10 -11.19 9.26
CA LEU A 5 -13.01 -10.95 7.83
C LEU A 5 -13.27 -12.21 7.00
N LYS A 6 -13.89 -13.24 7.59
CA LYS A 6 -14.23 -14.47 6.89
C LYS A 6 -15.06 -14.19 5.62
N GLY A 7 -14.60 -14.73 4.50
CA GLY A 7 -15.23 -14.53 3.18
C GLY A 7 -14.98 -13.18 2.52
N LYS A 8 -14.11 -12.33 3.12
CA LYS A 8 -13.65 -11.07 2.52
C LYS A 8 -12.39 -11.29 1.70
N VAL A 9 -12.22 -10.46 0.68
CA VAL A 9 -11.02 -10.42 -0.17
C VAL A 9 -10.37 -9.06 -0.02
N ALA A 10 -9.07 -9.07 0.27
CA ALA A 10 -8.27 -7.87 0.43
C ALA A 10 -7.12 -7.81 -0.59
N VAL A 11 -6.83 -6.61 -1.07
CA VAL A 11 -5.61 -6.28 -1.80
C VAL A 11 -4.77 -5.37 -0.90
N VAL A 12 -3.49 -5.69 -0.73
CA VAL A 12 -2.52 -4.85 -0.03
C VAL A 12 -1.35 -4.57 -0.95
N THR A 13 -1.09 -3.30 -1.26
CA THR A 13 0.05 -2.90 -2.10
C THR A 13 1.29 -2.60 -1.26
N GLY A 14 2.49 -2.94 -1.79
CA GLY A 14 3.73 -2.86 -1.02
C GLY A 14 3.74 -3.81 0.17
N ALA A 15 3.18 -5.00 0.00
CA ALA A 15 2.88 -5.94 1.08
C ALA A 15 4.00 -6.95 1.35
N GLY A 16 5.14 -6.88 0.64
CA GLY A 16 6.26 -7.80 0.86
C GLY A 16 7.04 -7.53 2.14
N ARG A 17 6.98 -6.30 2.68
CA ARG A 17 7.77 -5.90 3.86
C ARG A 17 7.04 -4.86 4.71
N GLY A 18 7.57 -4.61 5.92
CA GLY A 18 7.14 -3.51 6.80
C GLY A 18 5.66 -3.53 7.14
N ILE A 19 5.01 -2.36 7.06
CA ILE A 19 3.61 -2.16 7.42
C ILE A 19 2.70 -3.02 6.54
N GLY A 20 2.86 -2.98 5.21
CA GLY A 20 2.01 -3.73 4.29
C GLY A 20 2.08 -5.24 4.52
N ARG A 21 3.26 -5.78 4.87
CA ARG A 21 3.38 -7.19 5.28
C ARG A 21 2.58 -7.48 6.55
N ALA A 22 2.70 -6.63 7.56
CA ALA A 22 1.96 -6.81 8.81
C ALA A 22 0.44 -6.73 8.59
N GLU A 23 -0.02 -5.81 7.75
CA GLU A 23 -1.42 -5.68 7.34
C GLU A 23 -1.91 -6.94 6.61
N ALA A 24 -1.14 -7.44 5.63
CA ALA A 24 -1.50 -8.64 4.87
C ALA A 24 -1.63 -9.88 5.78
N LEU A 25 -0.68 -10.07 6.69
CA LEU A 25 -0.69 -11.17 7.65
C LEU A 25 -1.89 -11.08 8.61
N LEU A 26 -2.17 -9.89 9.15
CA LEU A 26 -3.28 -9.69 10.08
C LEU A 26 -4.64 -9.89 9.39
N LEU A 27 -4.81 -9.38 8.18
CA LEU A 27 -6.03 -9.59 7.39
C LEU A 27 -6.28 -11.09 7.15
N ALA A 28 -5.23 -11.83 6.77
CA ALA A 28 -5.33 -13.28 6.58
C ALA A 28 -5.62 -14.02 7.89
N GLU A 29 -5.01 -13.60 9.01
CA GLU A 29 -5.27 -14.17 10.33
C GLU A 29 -6.73 -14.00 10.75
N GLU A 30 -7.37 -12.89 10.35
CA GLU A 30 -8.79 -12.61 10.58
C GLU A 30 -9.73 -13.24 9.53
N GLY A 31 -9.20 -14.08 8.65
CA GLY A 31 -9.97 -14.91 7.72
C GLY A 31 -10.20 -14.29 6.34
N ALA A 32 -9.55 -13.18 5.99
CA ALA A 32 -9.59 -12.65 4.64
C ALA A 32 -8.70 -13.47 3.68
N LYS A 33 -9.08 -13.54 2.41
CA LYS A 33 -8.22 -13.94 1.31
C LYS A 33 -7.43 -12.72 0.84
N VAL A 34 -6.12 -12.84 0.63
CA VAL A 34 -5.25 -11.67 0.42
C VAL A 34 -4.49 -11.74 -0.90
N VAL A 35 -4.58 -10.68 -1.70
CA VAL A 35 -3.62 -10.41 -2.76
C VAL A 35 -2.47 -9.61 -2.15
N VAL A 36 -1.29 -10.20 -2.15
CA VAL A 36 -0.04 -9.61 -1.66
C VAL A 36 0.68 -9.01 -2.87
N ASN A 37 0.54 -7.70 -3.08
CA ASN A 37 1.25 -7.03 -4.16
C ASN A 37 2.56 -6.42 -3.65
N ASP A 38 3.66 -6.74 -4.31
CA ASP A 38 4.97 -6.09 -4.10
C ASP A 38 5.84 -6.26 -5.34
N LEU A 39 6.41 -5.17 -5.86
CA LEU A 39 7.36 -5.18 -6.96
C LEU A 39 8.74 -5.72 -6.53
N GLY A 40 9.00 -5.77 -5.23
CA GLY A 40 10.24 -6.27 -4.66
C GLY A 40 11.41 -5.28 -4.71
N GLY A 41 11.16 -4.04 -5.09
CA GLY A 41 12.19 -3.02 -5.21
C GLY A 41 12.86 -2.62 -3.88
N ALA A 42 14.00 -1.94 -4.00
CA ALA A 42 14.69 -1.29 -2.89
C ALA A 42 13.88 -0.10 -2.33
N PRO A 43 14.27 0.50 -1.17
CA PRO A 43 13.57 1.63 -0.58
C PRO A 43 13.44 2.86 -1.48
N ASP A 44 14.39 3.06 -2.40
CA ASP A 44 14.40 4.14 -3.39
C ASP A 44 13.58 3.83 -4.66
N GLY A 45 12.98 2.64 -4.74
CA GLY A 45 12.19 2.17 -5.87
C GLY A 45 13.02 1.54 -7.00
N SER A 46 14.32 1.30 -6.81
CA SER A 46 15.14 0.59 -7.78
C SER A 46 15.00 -0.93 -7.66
N GLY A 47 15.20 -1.64 -8.78
CA GLY A 47 15.17 -3.09 -8.84
C GLY A 47 13.77 -3.69 -8.71
N GLU A 48 13.70 -4.99 -8.99
CA GLU A 48 12.50 -5.83 -8.93
C GLU A 48 12.86 -7.21 -8.38
N ALA A 49 11.98 -7.82 -7.58
CA ALA A 49 12.11 -9.20 -7.12
C ALA A 49 10.76 -9.77 -6.71
N THR A 50 10.46 -11.00 -7.10
CA THR A 50 9.21 -11.67 -6.73
C THR A 50 9.23 -12.18 -5.28
N SER A 51 10.40 -12.53 -4.76
CA SER A 51 10.56 -13.16 -3.45
C SER A 51 9.87 -12.46 -2.27
N PRO A 52 9.82 -11.11 -2.13
CA PRO A 52 9.16 -10.51 -0.99
C PRO A 52 7.66 -10.79 -0.91
N ALA A 53 6.96 -10.78 -2.04
CA ALA A 53 5.54 -11.12 -2.07
C ALA A 53 5.33 -12.62 -1.83
N ASP A 54 6.15 -13.47 -2.46
CA ASP A 54 6.08 -14.93 -2.31
C ASP A 54 6.32 -15.40 -0.87
N GLU A 55 7.28 -14.78 -0.17
CA GLU A 55 7.57 -15.08 1.24
C GLU A 55 6.34 -14.82 2.12
N VAL A 56 5.65 -13.69 1.91
CA VAL A 56 4.43 -13.35 2.67
C VAL A 56 3.28 -14.30 2.31
N VAL A 57 3.10 -14.61 1.03
CA VAL A 57 2.10 -15.59 0.59
C VAL A 57 2.37 -16.96 1.20
N LYS A 58 3.64 -17.41 1.21
CA LYS A 58 4.02 -18.67 1.86
C LYS A 58 3.67 -18.65 3.34
N GLU A 59 4.04 -17.59 4.06
CA GLU A 59 3.75 -17.46 5.49
C GLU A 59 2.25 -17.48 5.78
N ILE A 60 1.43 -16.79 4.97
CA ILE A 60 -0.03 -16.84 5.10
C ILE A 60 -0.55 -18.27 4.93
N LYS A 61 -0.06 -19.00 3.91
CA LYS A 61 -0.47 -20.38 3.63
C LYS A 61 -0.01 -21.35 4.72
N ASP A 62 1.20 -21.18 5.26
CA ASP A 62 1.73 -21.99 6.37
C ASP A 62 0.84 -21.82 7.63
N ARG A 63 0.22 -20.67 7.80
CA ARG A 63 -0.77 -20.36 8.85
C ARG A 63 -2.22 -20.73 8.47
N ARG A 64 -2.41 -21.48 7.37
CA ARG A 64 -3.71 -21.95 6.84
C ARG A 64 -4.60 -20.83 6.30
N GLY A 65 -4.05 -19.65 5.96
CA GLY A 65 -4.74 -18.58 5.24
C GLY A 65 -4.71 -18.81 3.72
N GLU A 66 -5.46 -17.99 3.00
CA GLU A 66 -5.47 -17.97 1.54
C GLU A 66 -4.84 -16.68 1.00
N ALA A 67 -3.82 -16.80 0.16
CA ALA A 67 -3.19 -15.65 -0.47
C ALA A 67 -2.61 -15.97 -1.85
N VAL A 68 -2.47 -14.94 -2.67
CA VAL A 68 -1.81 -14.96 -3.97
C VAL A 68 -0.87 -13.76 -4.10
N ALA A 69 0.27 -13.96 -4.75
CA ALA A 69 1.21 -12.87 -5.05
C ALA A 69 0.79 -12.13 -6.33
N ASN A 70 1.13 -10.84 -6.38
CA ASN A 70 1.07 -10.00 -7.57
C ASN A 70 2.32 -9.11 -7.59
N TYR A 71 2.91 -8.90 -8.76
CA TYR A 71 4.20 -8.20 -8.93
C TYR A 71 4.08 -6.94 -9.79
N ASP A 72 2.87 -6.54 -10.15
CA ASP A 72 2.64 -5.35 -10.98
C ASP A 72 3.00 -4.07 -10.24
N SER A 73 3.47 -3.07 -11.00
CA SER A 73 3.78 -1.74 -10.47
C SER A 73 2.52 -0.91 -10.26
N VAL A 74 2.34 -0.34 -9.08
CA VAL A 74 1.27 0.64 -8.81
C VAL A 74 1.45 1.94 -9.60
N ALA A 75 2.68 2.24 -10.06
CA ALA A 75 3.00 3.50 -10.72
C ALA A 75 2.40 3.63 -12.13
N THR A 76 1.86 2.56 -12.70
CA THR A 76 1.22 2.56 -14.02
C THR A 76 -0.28 2.24 -13.93
N PRO A 77 -1.12 2.81 -14.82
CA PRO A 77 -2.55 2.48 -14.86
C PRO A 77 -2.81 0.98 -15.06
N GLU A 78 -2.08 0.35 -15.97
CA GLU A 78 -2.18 -1.07 -16.28
C GLU A 78 -1.83 -1.94 -15.06
N GLY A 79 -0.76 -1.56 -14.33
CA GLY A 79 -0.36 -2.28 -13.12
C GLY A 79 -1.43 -2.17 -12.04
N GLY A 80 -2.01 -0.99 -11.83
CA GLY A 80 -3.13 -0.80 -10.90
C GLY A 80 -4.35 -1.65 -11.27
N GLU A 81 -4.71 -1.72 -12.56
CA GLU A 81 -5.80 -2.57 -13.06
C GLU A 81 -5.49 -4.06 -12.85
N ASN A 82 -4.28 -4.52 -13.16
CA ASN A 82 -3.86 -5.91 -13.00
C ASN A 82 -3.86 -6.35 -11.52
N ILE A 83 -3.43 -5.47 -10.60
CA ILE A 83 -3.46 -5.74 -9.16
C ILE A 83 -4.90 -6.03 -8.71
N ILE A 84 -5.85 -5.17 -9.10
CA ILE A 84 -7.26 -5.35 -8.72
C ILE A 84 -7.88 -6.55 -9.45
N LYS A 85 -7.54 -6.76 -10.72
CA LYS A 85 -7.97 -7.91 -11.51
C LYS A 85 -7.51 -9.23 -10.88
N THR A 86 -6.33 -9.29 -10.30
CA THR A 86 -5.83 -10.49 -9.60
C THR A 86 -6.79 -10.94 -8.49
N ALA A 87 -7.39 -10.02 -7.74
CA ALA A 87 -8.38 -10.35 -6.71
C ALA A 87 -9.66 -10.95 -7.31
N ILE A 88 -10.13 -10.38 -8.43
CA ILE A 88 -11.35 -10.85 -9.09
C ILE A 88 -11.12 -12.21 -9.75
N ASP A 89 -10.03 -12.38 -10.48
CA ASP A 89 -9.74 -13.63 -11.20
C ASP A 89 -9.49 -14.80 -10.23
N THR A 90 -8.85 -14.52 -9.08
CA THR A 90 -8.48 -15.57 -8.12
C THR A 90 -9.60 -15.87 -7.12
N PHE A 91 -10.29 -14.83 -6.63
CA PHE A 91 -11.22 -14.96 -5.50
C PHE A 91 -12.66 -14.53 -5.81
N GLY A 92 -12.93 -14.02 -7.02
CA GLY A 92 -14.26 -13.68 -7.50
C GLY A 92 -14.84 -12.37 -6.98
N ARG A 93 -14.13 -11.65 -6.08
CA ARG A 93 -14.60 -10.39 -5.47
C ARG A 93 -13.46 -9.55 -4.93
N LEU A 94 -13.77 -8.31 -4.54
CA LEU A 94 -12.89 -7.46 -3.75
C LEU A 94 -13.72 -6.76 -2.66
N ASP A 95 -13.22 -6.73 -1.43
CA ASP A 95 -13.90 -6.06 -0.29
C ASP A 95 -13.03 -4.95 0.33
N ILE A 96 -11.71 -5.12 0.32
CA ILE A 96 -10.77 -4.25 1.01
C ILE A 96 -9.61 -3.92 0.08
N LEU A 97 -9.30 -2.63 -0.07
CA LEU A 97 -8.09 -2.15 -0.73
C LEU A 97 -7.26 -1.36 0.27
N ILE A 98 -6.02 -1.78 0.49
CA ILE A 98 -5.02 -1.03 1.25
C ILE A 98 -3.94 -0.54 0.29
N ASN A 99 -3.92 0.75 0.04
CA ASN A 99 -2.89 1.43 -0.71
C ASN A 99 -1.75 1.80 0.25
N ASN A 100 -0.70 0.96 0.28
CA ASN A 100 0.44 1.14 1.18
C ASN A 100 1.78 1.27 0.42
N ALA A 101 1.87 0.85 -0.83
CA ALA A 101 3.11 0.92 -1.61
C ALA A 101 3.76 2.31 -1.56
N GLY A 102 5.08 2.35 -1.41
CA GLY A 102 5.80 3.60 -1.29
C GLY A 102 7.32 3.46 -1.38
N ILE A 103 7.97 4.54 -1.79
CA ILE A 103 9.42 4.69 -1.90
C ILE A 103 9.85 6.03 -1.31
N LEU A 104 11.14 6.19 -1.04
CA LEU A 104 11.76 7.45 -0.64
C LEU A 104 12.87 7.84 -1.61
N ARG A 105 12.88 9.11 -2.01
CA ARG A 105 13.97 9.76 -2.74
C ARG A 105 14.18 11.13 -2.13
N ASP A 106 14.75 11.12 -0.93
CA ASP A 106 14.93 12.31 -0.10
C ASP A 106 16.05 13.17 -0.65
N ARG A 107 15.77 14.45 -0.84
CA ARG A 107 16.71 15.46 -1.31
C ARG A 107 16.22 16.85 -0.93
N MET A 108 17.14 17.73 -0.53
CA MET A 108 16.78 19.14 -0.36
C MET A 108 16.22 19.70 -1.67
N VAL A 109 15.13 20.47 -1.60
CA VAL A 109 14.34 20.88 -2.77
C VAL A 109 15.18 21.56 -3.87
N PHE A 110 16.21 22.33 -3.50
CA PHE A 110 17.08 23.00 -4.45
C PHE A 110 18.08 22.06 -5.17
N ASN A 111 18.19 20.81 -4.72
CA ASN A 111 19.01 19.76 -5.32
C ASN A 111 18.19 18.57 -5.84
N MET A 112 16.85 18.56 -5.62
CA MET A 112 15.97 17.48 -6.04
C MET A 112 15.82 17.48 -7.56
N SER A 113 16.09 16.32 -8.18
CA SER A 113 15.88 16.20 -9.62
C SER A 113 14.41 15.97 -9.98
N PRO A 114 14.00 16.31 -11.22
CA PRO A 114 12.67 15.97 -11.73
C PRO A 114 12.36 14.46 -11.63
N GLU A 115 13.35 13.60 -11.83
CA GLU A 115 13.20 12.14 -11.78
C GLU A 115 12.98 11.65 -10.34
N GLU A 116 13.66 12.27 -9.35
CA GLU A 116 13.43 11.98 -7.93
C GLU A 116 12.03 12.41 -7.50
N TRP A 117 11.57 13.56 -7.99
CA TRP A 117 10.20 14.03 -7.78
C TRP A 117 9.18 13.10 -8.41
N ASP A 118 9.29 12.84 -9.71
CA ASP A 118 8.34 12.06 -10.49
C ASP A 118 8.20 10.63 -9.97
N ALA A 119 9.32 9.98 -9.62
CA ALA A 119 9.29 8.61 -9.10
C ALA A 119 8.43 8.51 -7.83
N VAL A 120 8.58 9.44 -6.91
CA VAL A 120 7.81 9.47 -5.65
C VAL A 120 6.34 9.78 -5.91
N ILE A 121 6.03 10.79 -6.73
CA ILE A 121 4.65 11.13 -7.09
C ILE A 121 3.96 9.96 -7.80
N LYS A 122 4.65 9.28 -8.73
CA LYS A 122 4.10 8.14 -9.49
C LYS A 122 3.76 6.96 -8.58
N VAL A 123 4.66 6.58 -7.68
CA VAL A 123 4.39 5.45 -6.78
C VAL A 123 3.33 5.80 -5.74
N HIS A 124 3.44 6.96 -5.10
CA HIS A 124 2.52 7.31 -4.01
C HIS A 124 1.17 7.83 -4.52
N LEU A 125 1.14 8.96 -5.22
CA LEU A 125 -0.11 9.62 -5.56
C LEU A 125 -0.82 8.92 -6.74
N TYR A 126 -0.10 8.69 -7.84
CA TYR A 126 -0.68 7.93 -8.96
C TYR A 126 -0.98 6.49 -8.56
N GLY A 127 -0.12 5.83 -7.77
CA GLY A 127 -0.35 4.46 -7.32
C GLY A 127 -1.66 4.30 -6.54
N HIS A 128 -1.95 5.23 -5.64
CA HIS A 128 -3.24 5.26 -4.95
C HIS A 128 -4.41 5.42 -5.92
N PHE A 129 -4.30 6.33 -6.88
CA PHE A 129 -5.34 6.53 -7.90
C PHE A 129 -5.49 5.30 -8.80
N ASN A 130 -4.39 4.74 -9.31
CA ASN A 130 -4.40 3.63 -10.25
C ASN A 130 -5.08 2.38 -9.68
N CYS A 131 -4.88 2.07 -8.40
CA CYS A 131 -5.57 0.95 -7.73
C CYS A 131 -6.99 1.31 -7.27
N THR A 132 -7.20 2.54 -6.79
CA THR A 132 -8.52 2.95 -6.26
C THR A 132 -9.57 3.05 -7.37
N ARG A 133 -9.22 3.57 -8.54
CA ARG A 133 -10.16 3.75 -9.65
C ARG A 133 -10.84 2.43 -10.06
N PRO A 134 -10.14 1.36 -10.42
CA PRO A 134 -10.76 0.08 -10.74
C PRO A 134 -11.47 -0.56 -9.55
N ALA A 135 -10.94 -0.44 -8.33
CA ALA A 135 -11.61 -0.93 -7.13
C ALA A 135 -12.97 -0.24 -6.90
N CYS A 136 -13.05 1.08 -7.11
CA CYS A 136 -14.31 1.83 -6.99
C CYS A 136 -15.38 1.35 -7.98
N VAL A 137 -15.02 0.92 -9.19
CA VAL A 137 -15.97 0.32 -10.15
C VAL A 137 -16.62 -0.92 -9.55
N ILE A 138 -15.81 -1.81 -8.97
CA ILE A 138 -16.27 -3.07 -8.33
C ILE A 138 -17.10 -2.77 -7.08
N PHE A 139 -16.59 -1.92 -6.19
CA PHE A 139 -17.27 -1.56 -4.93
C PHE A 139 -18.62 -0.90 -5.17
N ARG A 140 -18.73 -0.07 -6.22
CA ARG A 140 -20.00 0.54 -6.62
C ARG A 140 -21.04 -0.51 -7.00
N GLN A 141 -20.65 -1.53 -7.76
CA GLN A 141 -21.51 -2.64 -8.16
C GLN A 141 -21.89 -3.51 -6.96
N GLN A 142 -20.94 -3.82 -6.10
CA GLN A 142 -21.15 -4.61 -4.88
C GLN A 142 -21.94 -3.86 -3.80
N ARG A 143 -22.06 -2.54 -3.89
CA ARG A 143 -22.64 -1.67 -2.85
C ARG A 143 -21.93 -1.81 -1.51
N SER A 144 -20.65 -2.12 -1.52
CA SER A 144 -19.80 -2.31 -0.34
C SER A 144 -18.32 -2.24 -0.72
N GLY A 145 -17.49 -1.69 0.14
CA GLY A 145 -16.04 -1.64 -0.02
C GLY A 145 -15.36 -0.85 1.11
N ARG A 146 -14.08 -1.13 1.34
CA ARG A 146 -13.24 -0.42 2.32
C ARG A 146 -11.93 -0.07 1.65
N ILE A 147 -11.60 1.22 1.66
CA ILE A 147 -10.33 1.74 1.12
C ILE A 147 -9.56 2.37 2.27
N ILE A 148 -8.32 1.94 2.45
CA ILE A 148 -7.37 2.49 3.41
C ILE A 148 -6.18 3.01 2.62
N ASN A 149 -5.89 4.29 2.78
CA ASN A 149 -4.79 4.97 2.12
C ASN A 149 -3.69 5.33 3.14
N THR A 150 -2.46 4.95 2.85
CA THR A 150 -1.33 5.22 3.73
C THR A 150 -0.71 6.59 3.41
N SER A 151 -1.10 7.60 4.18
CA SER A 151 -0.46 8.90 4.23
C SER A 151 0.77 8.87 5.16
N SER A 152 1.20 10.01 5.68
CA SER A 152 2.30 10.14 6.64
C SER A 152 2.20 11.47 7.38
N GLU A 153 2.79 11.56 8.56
CA GLU A 153 3.01 12.84 9.25
C GLU A 153 3.90 13.78 8.43
N ALA A 154 4.82 13.24 7.64
CA ALA A 154 5.63 14.02 6.70
C ALA A 154 4.81 14.79 5.65
N GLY A 155 3.52 14.45 5.46
CA GLY A 155 2.60 15.26 4.67
C GLY A 155 2.43 16.70 5.20
N LEU A 156 2.64 16.92 6.49
CA LEU A 156 2.63 18.25 7.11
C LEU A 156 3.91 19.04 6.86
N GLY A 157 4.89 18.46 6.20
CA GLY A 157 6.20 19.02 5.88
C GLY A 157 7.33 18.29 6.62
N ASN A 158 8.32 17.84 5.87
CA ASN A 158 9.54 17.26 6.42
C ASN A 158 10.75 17.70 5.56
N MET A 159 11.84 18.04 6.22
CA MET A 159 13.04 18.52 5.56
C MET A 159 13.61 17.45 4.60
N GLY A 160 13.91 17.85 3.37
CA GLY A 160 14.44 16.95 2.34
C GLY A 160 13.37 16.06 1.67
N GLN A 161 12.09 16.19 2.01
CA GLN A 161 11.00 15.33 1.51
C GLN A 161 9.93 16.11 0.75
N ALA A 162 10.28 17.09 -0.05
CA ALA A 162 9.31 17.92 -0.78
C ALA A 162 8.38 17.07 -1.66
N ASN A 163 8.92 16.10 -2.40
CA ASN A 163 8.18 15.12 -3.22
C ASN A 163 7.26 14.23 -2.38
N TYR A 164 7.80 13.65 -1.33
CA TYR A 164 7.07 12.73 -0.44
C TYR A 164 5.98 13.45 0.35
N SER A 165 6.27 14.62 0.91
CA SER A 165 5.30 15.45 1.63
C SER A 165 4.13 15.87 0.72
N ALA A 166 4.43 16.32 -0.49
CA ALA A 166 3.41 16.68 -1.48
C ALA A 166 2.51 15.48 -1.82
N ALA A 167 3.11 14.30 -2.07
CA ALA A 167 2.34 13.09 -2.36
C ALA A 167 1.47 12.68 -1.17
N LYS A 168 2.02 12.67 0.04
CA LYS A 168 1.32 12.20 1.25
C LYS A 168 0.19 13.12 1.69
N GLU A 169 0.32 14.43 1.51
CA GLU A 169 -0.80 15.35 1.73
C GLU A 169 -1.82 15.30 0.59
N GLY A 170 -1.36 15.13 -0.66
CA GLY A 170 -2.24 14.87 -1.81
C GLY A 170 -3.15 13.64 -1.61
N ILE A 171 -2.62 12.57 -1.01
CA ILE A 171 -3.39 11.37 -0.64
C ILE A 171 -4.53 11.69 0.34
N VAL A 172 -4.34 12.63 1.27
CA VAL A 172 -5.39 13.03 2.22
C VAL A 172 -6.54 13.74 1.49
N GLY A 173 -6.21 14.67 0.57
CA GLY A 173 -7.19 15.32 -0.29
C GLY A 173 -7.95 14.33 -1.17
N PHE A 174 -7.24 13.42 -1.82
CA PHE A 174 -7.79 12.32 -2.60
C PHE A 174 -8.75 11.46 -1.78
N THR A 175 -8.34 11.02 -0.59
CA THR A 175 -9.16 10.21 0.34
C THR A 175 -10.49 10.87 0.66
N ARG A 176 -10.46 12.17 0.99
CA ARG A 176 -11.67 12.94 1.32
C ARG A 176 -12.67 12.97 0.15
N THR A 177 -12.18 13.13 -1.08
CA THR A 177 -13.02 13.14 -2.28
C THR A 177 -13.59 11.77 -2.56
N VAL A 178 -12.76 10.71 -2.56
CA VAL A 178 -13.23 9.33 -2.77
C VAL A 178 -14.28 8.92 -1.73
N ALA A 179 -14.11 9.31 -0.46
CA ALA A 179 -15.09 9.04 0.58
C ALA A 179 -16.46 9.65 0.28
N ARG A 180 -16.48 10.88 -0.28
CA ARG A 180 -17.72 11.56 -0.69
C ARG A 180 -18.36 10.94 -1.92
N ASP A 181 -17.55 10.65 -2.95
CA ASP A 181 -18.02 10.05 -4.20
C ASP A 181 -18.65 8.67 -3.98
N MET A 182 -18.05 7.90 -3.07
CA MET A 182 -18.36 6.48 -2.88
C MET A 182 -19.29 6.20 -1.70
N GLY A 183 -19.50 7.17 -0.81
CA GLY A 183 -20.29 6.98 0.42
C GLY A 183 -21.72 6.49 0.16
N ARG A 184 -22.41 7.03 -0.87
CA ARG A 184 -23.76 6.57 -1.26
C ARG A 184 -23.85 5.12 -1.74
N TYR A 185 -22.71 4.49 -2.01
CA TYR A 185 -22.60 3.08 -2.38
C TYR A 185 -22.18 2.17 -1.22
N GLY A 186 -22.17 2.68 0.02
CA GLY A 186 -21.76 1.91 1.21
C GLY A 186 -20.25 1.68 1.32
N VAL A 187 -19.45 2.46 0.59
CA VAL A 187 -17.99 2.39 0.60
C VAL A 187 -17.42 3.45 1.52
N THR A 188 -16.46 3.07 2.34
CA THR A 188 -15.67 4.02 3.14
C THR A 188 -14.25 4.13 2.60
N CYS A 189 -13.70 5.34 2.64
CA CYS A 189 -12.31 5.62 2.29
C CYS A 189 -11.67 6.44 3.41
N ASN A 190 -10.60 5.92 4.01
CA ASN A 190 -9.91 6.53 5.13
C ASN A 190 -8.41 6.61 4.87
N ALA A 191 -7.74 7.61 5.43
CA ALA A 191 -6.29 7.71 5.43
C ALA A 191 -5.72 7.44 6.82
N ILE A 192 -4.59 6.75 6.88
CA ILE A 192 -3.80 6.56 8.10
C ILE A 192 -2.47 7.31 7.95
N ARG A 193 -1.92 7.76 9.07
CA ARG A 193 -0.57 8.35 9.19
C ARG A 193 0.22 7.51 10.19
N PRO A 194 0.77 6.36 9.77
CA PRO A 194 1.44 5.44 10.70
C PRO A 194 2.78 6.01 11.17
N ILE A 195 3.12 5.72 12.43
CA ILE A 195 4.48 5.86 12.99
C ILE A 195 4.96 4.45 13.26
N ALA A 196 5.94 3.97 12.48
CA ALA A 196 6.46 2.62 12.60
C ALA A 196 7.96 2.56 12.27
N ALA A 197 8.68 1.72 13.01
CA ALA A 197 10.06 1.38 12.71
C ALA A 197 10.09 0.39 11.52
N THR A 198 10.41 0.89 10.34
CA THR A 198 10.53 0.09 9.11
C THR A 198 11.84 0.42 8.40
N ARG A 199 12.19 -0.33 7.35
CA ARG A 199 13.35 -0.03 6.51
C ARG A 199 13.33 1.37 5.87
N LEU A 200 12.18 2.04 5.83
CA LEU A 200 12.03 3.40 5.32
C LEU A 200 12.27 4.47 6.41
N THR A 201 12.22 4.09 7.69
CA THR A 201 12.26 5.03 8.83
C THR A 201 13.45 4.81 9.76
N VAL A 202 14.01 3.59 9.77
CA VAL A 202 15.16 3.26 10.63
C VAL A 202 16.44 3.45 9.83
N THR A 203 17.16 4.52 10.11
CA THR A 203 18.52 4.74 9.56
C THR A 203 19.53 3.83 10.27
N PRO A 204 20.70 3.55 9.66
CA PRO A 204 21.77 2.79 10.31
C PRO A 204 22.18 3.37 11.67
N GLU A 205 22.19 4.72 11.80
CA GLU A 205 22.52 5.42 13.04
C GLU A 205 21.45 5.18 14.12
N LEU A 206 20.16 5.23 13.74
CA LEU A 206 19.05 4.96 14.64
C LEU A 206 19.05 3.48 15.06
N GLN A 207 19.32 2.58 14.14
CA GLN A 207 19.42 1.16 14.46
C GLN A 207 20.56 0.88 15.44
N ALA A 208 21.75 1.45 15.21
CA ALA A 208 22.86 1.35 16.13
C ALA A 208 22.59 1.99 17.51
N ALA A 209 21.77 3.05 17.57
CA ALA A 209 21.34 3.64 18.83
C ALA A 209 20.34 2.75 19.58
N LEU A 210 19.41 2.13 18.88
CA LEU A 210 18.45 1.17 19.45
C LEU A 210 19.11 -0.10 19.97
N GLU A 211 20.17 -0.58 19.30
CA GLU A 211 20.93 -1.75 19.75
C GLU A 211 21.77 -1.43 21.00
N ARG A 212 22.29 -0.21 21.13
CA ARG A 212 23.02 0.24 22.33
C ARG A 212 22.12 0.49 23.54
N ALA A 213 20.81 0.64 23.34
CA ALA A 213 19.84 0.89 24.41
C ALA A 213 19.15 -0.41 24.94
N LYS A 214 19.49 -1.57 24.38
CA LYS A 214 19.10 -2.90 24.85
C LYS A 214 20.10 -3.47 25.83
#